data_0d9719833cda81b9f8f327737abc34e2
#
_entry.id   0d9719833cda81b9f8f327737abc34e2
#
_cell.length_a   1.000
_cell.length_b   1.000
_cell.length_c   1.000
_cell.angle_alpha   90.00
_cell.angle_beta   90.00
_cell.angle_gamma   90.00
#
_symmetry.space_group_name_H-M   'P 1'
#
loop_
_entity.id
_entity.type
_entity.pdbx_description
1 polymer ?
#
loop_
_entity_poly.entity_id
_entity_poly.type
_entity_poly.pdbx_seq_one_letter_code
_entity_poly.pdbx_strand_id
1 'polypeptide(L)'
;MKIVATAYNLEQLNKLKDLTSFVLLPVDNFTSCDGISLDSAIELCYSLQITPILRMDAMLHEDMLKDFEDIILNYKNTNALFYVTDLGAVNILIRNNLVNRCIFDPQTLICNYLDAEIYQSMGFDAISMSLEITINDVVKSIEKTHLSLFYQVFGHRLMFHSKRKLVSLYEQKESLNIKRNSMYLIEEKRNDKYPLVETKLGTYIYRSYQLSLINVLDRLNLKYAYLESRFIDYDMYLEVLCIYNEYINRNITLDEANSKLSLLALNIEEGFTYKDSVYQKEEF
;
A
#
# COMPACT_ATOMS: atom_id res chain seq x y z
N MET A 1 -13.64 -3.32 -10.53
CA MET A 1 -12.65 -3.31 -9.44
C MET A 1 -11.75 -4.52 -9.56
N LYS A 2 -10.43 -4.36 -9.42
CA LYS A 2 -9.44 -5.45 -9.47
C LYS A 2 -8.72 -5.52 -8.13
N ILE A 3 -8.57 -6.73 -7.58
CA ILE A 3 -7.78 -6.93 -6.35
C ILE A 3 -6.31 -6.85 -6.70
N VAL A 4 -5.53 -6.15 -5.86
CA VAL A 4 -4.08 -6.16 -5.85
C VAL A 4 -3.62 -6.78 -4.54
N ALA A 5 -3.00 -7.94 -4.61
CA ALA A 5 -2.40 -8.61 -3.46
C ALA A 5 -0.93 -8.20 -3.27
N THR A 6 -0.34 -8.58 -2.14
CA THR A 6 1.11 -8.43 -1.87
C THR A 6 1.78 -9.78 -1.75
N ALA A 7 3.03 -9.88 -2.19
CA ALA A 7 3.91 -11.01 -1.93
C ALA A 7 5.33 -10.50 -1.67
N TYR A 8 5.99 -11.04 -0.65
CA TYR A 8 7.34 -10.66 -0.22
C TYR A 8 8.39 -11.73 -0.55
N ASN A 9 7.98 -12.87 -1.08
CA ASN A 9 8.86 -13.94 -1.57
C ASN A 9 8.11 -14.79 -2.61
N LEU A 10 8.85 -15.68 -3.29
CA LEU A 10 8.31 -16.52 -4.36
C LEU A 10 7.28 -17.56 -3.86
N GLU A 11 7.43 -18.05 -2.63
CA GLU A 11 6.46 -18.98 -2.04
C GLU A 11 5.09 -18.30 -1.87
N GLN A 12 5.09 -17.09 -1.28
CA GLN A 12 3.88 -16.28 -1.15
C GLN A 12 3.26 -15.96 -2.51
N LEU A 13 4.08 -15.56 -3.49
CA LEU A 13 3.61 -15.29 -4.84
C LEU A 13 2.91 -16.50 -5.47
N ASN A 14 3.48 -17.69 -5.30
CA ASN A 14 2.90 -18.92 -5.84
C ASN A 14 1.53 -19.25 -5.20
N LYS A 15 1.32 -18.90 -3.93
CA LYS A 15 0.04 -19.08 -3.22
C LYS A 15 -1.07 -18.15 -3.74
N LEU A 16 -0.75 -17.12 -4.52
CA LEU A 16 -1.73 -16.16 -5.09
C LEU A 16 -2.40 -16.65 -6.37
N LYS A 17 -2.05 -17.81 -6.87
CA LYS A 17 -2.68 -18.42 -8.04
C LYS A 17 -4.20 -18.45 -7.88
N ASP A 18 -4.90 -18.01 -8.91
CA ASP A 18 -6.38 -17.95 -8.98
C ASP A 18 -7.06 -17.02 -7.94
N LEU A 19 -6.28 -16.33 -7.07
CA LEU A 19 -6.80 -15.41 -6.06
C LEU A 19 -6.78 -13.95 -6.50
N THR A 20 -5.86 -13.59 -7.39
CA THR A 20 -5.72 -12.21 -7.87
C THR A 20 -5.15 -12.15 -9.28
N SER A 21 -5.42 -11.04 -9.97
CA SER A 21 -4.81 -10.74 -11.27
C SER A 21 -3.65 -9.75 -11.19
N PHE A 22 -3.39 -9.18 -10.02
CA PHE A 22 -2.34 -8.19 -9.79
C PHE A 22 -1.62 -8.44 -8.48
N VAL A 23 -0.30 -8.30 -8.48
CA VAL A 23 0.52 -8.44 -7.26
C VAL A 23 1.50 -7.29 -7.13
N LEU A 24 1.59 -6.71 -5.94
CA LEU A 24 2.57 -5.71 -5.57
C LEU A 24 3.84 -6.42 -5.07
N LEU A 25 4.94 -6.24 -5.79
CA LEU A 25 6.24 -6.89 -5.53
C LEU A 25 7.26 -5.85 -5.03
N PRO A 26 7.90 -6.06 -3.88
CA PRO A 26 8.89 -5.13 -3.35
C PRO A 26 10.16 -5.15 -4.20
N VAL A 27 10.63 -3.96 -4.60
CA VAL A 27 11.91 -3.77 -5.29
C VAL A 27 12.98 -3.44 -4.26
N ASP A 28 14.06 -4.22 -4.22
CA ASP A 28 15.15 -4.00 -3.27
C ASP A 28 15.73 -2.59 -3.43
N ASN A 29 16.12 -1.99 -2.32
CA ASN A 29 16.62 -0.61 -2.22
C ASN A 29 15.59 0.51 -2.46
N PHE A 30 14.38 0.21 -2.92
CA PHE A 30 13.36 1.22 -3.24
C PHE A 30 12.05 1.05 -2.45
N THR A 31 12.05 0.18 -1.45
CA THR A 31 10.90 -0.03 -0.55
C THR A 31 11.37 -0.31 0.88
N SER A 32 10.47 -0.13 1.85
CA SER A 32 10.74 -0.33 3.29
C SER A 32 10.73 -1.80 3.74
N CYS A 33 10.74 -2.75 2.83
CA CYS A 33 10.85 -4.19 3.08
C CYS A 33 11.98 -4.81 2.25
N ASP A 34 12.32 -6.04 2.56
CA ASP A 34 13.29 -6.79 1.75
C ASP A 34 12.73 -6.98 0.34
N GLY A 35 13.58 -6.82 -0.66
CA GLY A 35 13.23 -7.03 -2.06
C GLY A 35 13.07 -8.52 -2.38
N ILE A 36 12.36 -8.78 -3.48
CA ILE A 36 12.24 -10.10 -4.07
C ILE A 36 13.15 -10.20 -5.30
N SER A 37 13.60 -11.40 -5.66
CA SER A 37 14.27 -11.63 -6.96
C SER A 37 13.30 -11.31 -8.09
N LEU A 38 13.42 -10.10 -8.69
CA LEU A 38 12.42 -9.57 -9.63
C LEU A 38 12.31 -10.43 -10.89
N ASP A 39 13.43 -10.91 -11.46
CA ASP A 39 13.38 -11.72 -12.69
C ASP A 39 12.58 -13.00 -12.44
N SER A 40 12.91 -13.74 -11.38
CA SER A 40 12.17 -14.96 -11.01
C SER A 40 10.71 -14.67 -10.65
N ALA A 41 10.43 -13.55 -9.98
CA ALA A 41 9.07 -13.17 -9.61
C ALA A 41 8.22 -12.79 -10.84
N ILE A 42 8.79 -12.09 -11.82
CA ILE A 42 8.12 -11.72 -13.07
C ILE A 42 7.85 -12.96 -13.94
N GLU A 43 8.82 -13.88 -14.05
CA GLU A 43 8.61 -15.17 -14.73
C GLU A 43 7.49 -15.98 -14.08
N LEU A 44 7.48 -16.04 -12.75
CA LEU A 44 6.42 -16.71 -12.00
C LEU A 44 5.05 -16.01 -12.21
N CYS A 45 5.01 -14.68 -12.19
CA CYS A 45 3.80 -13.92 -12.50
C CYS A 45 3.25 -14.27 -13.89
N TYR A 46 4.09 -14.36 -14.90
CA TYR A 46 3.66 -14.76 -16.24
C TYR A 46 3.06 -16.17 -16.27
N SER A 47 3.70 -17.12 -15.57
CA SER A 47 3.20 -18.50 -15.49
C SER A 47 1.85 -18.60 -14.76
N LEU A 48 1.61 -17.71 -13.78
CA LEU A 48 0.37 -17.62 -13.00
C LEU A 48 -0.69 -16.69 -13.63
N GLN A 49 -0.39 -16.03 -14.75
CA GLN A 49 -1.23 -15.01 -15.39
C GLN A 49 -1.55 -13.81 -14.47
N ILE A 50 -0.62 -13.45 -13.59
CA ILE A 50 -0.72 -12.31 -12.69
C ILE A 50 0.12 -11.15 -13.25
N THR A 51 -0.42 -9.93 -13.23
CA THR A 51 0.33 -8.73 -13.64
C THR A 51 1.15 -8.22 -12.45
N PRO A 52 2.47 -8.12 -12.56
CA PRO A 52 3.30 -7.57 -11.50
C PRO A 52 3.18 -6.04 -11.43
N ILE A 53 3.17 -5.50 -10.20
CA ILE A 53 3.30 -4.09 -9.89
C ILE A 53 4.58 -3.94 -9.08
N LEU A 54 5.59 -3.25 -9.62
CA LEU A 54 6.86 -3.05 -8.94
C LEU A 54 6.73 -1.94 -7.90
N ARG A 55 6.85 -2.31 -6.62
CA ARG A 55 6.72 -1.39 -5.48
C ARG A 55 8.03 -0.67 -5.23
N MET A 56 8.05 0.62 -5.50
CA MET A 56 9.17 1.52 -5.30
C MET A 56 8.70 2.78 -4.55
N ASP A 57 8.31 2.57 -3.28
CA ASP A 57 7.69 3.57 -2.41
C ASP A 57 8.68 4.33 -1.52
N ALA A 58 9.97 4.28 -1.84
CA ALA A 58 10.99 5.08 -1.17
C ALA A 58 10.97 6.54 -1.62
N MET A 59 11.30 7.46 -0.70
CA MET A 59 11.71 8.82 -1.06
C MET A 59 13.11 8.76 -1.67
N LEU A 60 13.27 9.21 -2.90
CA LEU A 60 14.54 9.14 -3.62
C LEU A 60 15.52 10.24 -3.17
N HIS A 61 16.78 9.88 -3.01
CA HIS A 61 17.92 10.81 -2.96
C HIS A 61 18.54 10.92 -4.34
N GLU A 62 19.34 11.96 -4.57
CA GLU A 62 20.04 12.19 -5.85
C GLU A 62 20.87 11.00 -6.31
N ASP A 63 21.55 10.32 -5.39
CA ASP A 63 22.39 9.14 -5.66
C ASP A 63 21.58 7.89 -6.02
N MET A 64 20.27 7.87 -5.74
CA MET A 64 19.38 6.76 -6.06
C MET A 64 18.73 6.89 -7.44
N LEU A 65 18.71 8.08 -8.05
CA LEU A 65 17.94 8.36 -9.26
C LEU A 65 18.39 7.51 -10.46
N LYS A 66 19.70 7.31 -10.60
CA LYS A 66 20.25 6.50 -11.69
C LYS A 66 19.87 5.03 -11.54
N ASP A 67 20.05 4.45 -10.35
CA ASP A 67 19.72 3.05 -10.09
C ASP A 67 18.21 2.82 -10.27
N PHE A 68 17.38 3.80 -9.88
CA PHE A 68 15.95 3.76 -10.11
C PHE A 68 15.63 3.72 -11.62
N GLU A 69 16.24 4.61 -12.41
CA GLU A 69 16.05 4.63 -13.87
C GLU A 69 16.51 3.33 -14.53
N ASP A 70 17.64 2.77 -14.11
CA ASP A 70 18.16 1.50 -14.63
C ASP A 70 17.14 0.36 -14.39
N ILE A 71 16.49 0.30 -13.23
CA ILE A 71 15.42 -0.68 -12.97
C ILE A 71 14.23 -0.45 -13.91
N ILE A 72 13.76 0.78 -14.06
CA ILE A 72 12.66 1.12 -14.98
C ILE A 72 12.98 0.64 -16.41
N LEU A 73 14.19 0.89 -16.87
CA LEU A 73 14.63 0.52 -18.22
C LEU A 73 14.75 -1.01 -18.40
N ASN A 74 15.17 -1.74 -17.36
CA ASN A 74 15.26 -3.20 -17.40
C ASN A 74 13.89 -3.85 -17.57
N TYR A 75 12.84 -3.29 -16.96
CA TYR A 75 11.49 -3.84 -17.00
C TYR A 75 10.53 -3.10 -17.94
N LYS A 76 11.00 -2.14 -18.75
CA LYS A 76 10.17 -1.38 -19.70
C LYS A 76 9.45 -2.24 -20.74
N ASN A 77 10.04 -3.36 -21.14
CA ASN A 77 9.49 -4.25 -22.15
C ASN A 77 8.59 -5.36 -21.57
N THR A 78 8.38 -5.37 -20.26
CA THR A 78 7.43 -6.27 -19.58
C THR A 78 6.04 -5.65 -19.52
N ASN A 79 5.03 -6.37 -18.99
CA ASN A 79 3.71 -5.82 -18.70
C ASN A 79 3.61 -5.25 -17.27
N ALA A 80 4.73 -5.13 -16.53
CA ALA A 80 4.74 -4.64 -15.17
C ALA A 80 4.25 -3.18 -15.07
N LEU A 81 3.51 -2.87 -14.01
CA LEU A 81 3.20 -1.51 -13.60
C LEU A 81 4.23 -1.04 -12.56
N PHE A 82 4.31 0.26 -12.35
CA PHE A 82 5.26 0.89 -11.43
C PHE A 82 4.50 1.66 -10.34
N TYR A 83 4.55 1.18 -9.10
CA TYR A 83 3.98 1.89 -7.96
C TYR A 83 5.05 2.77 -7.32
N VAL A 84 4.84 4.07 -7.32
CA VAL A 84 5.78 5.08 -6.85
C VAL A 84 5.10 6.15 -5.99
N THR A 85 5.85 6.74 -5.08
CA THR A 85 5.39 7.80 -4.16
C THR A 85 6.14 9.13 -4.35
N ASP A 86 7.22 9.12 -5.11
CA ASP A 86 8.15 10.23 -5.28
C ASP A 86 7.98 10.91 -6.65
N LEU A 87 7.92 12.25 -6.68
CA LEU A 87 7.78 13.00 -7.92
C LEU A 87 9.01 12.91 -8.84
N GLY A 88 10.20 12.69 -8.28
CA GLY A 88 11.41 12.41 -9.09
C GLY A 88 11.26 11.10 -9.86
N ALA A 89 10.71 10.07 -9.21
CA ALA A 89 10.38 8.80 -9.85
C ALA A 89 9.35 8.98 -10.98
N VAL A 90 8.30 9.78 -10.74
CA VAL A 90 7.31 10.13 -11.76
C VAL A 90 7.96 10.80 -12.97
N ASN A 91 8.86 11.77 -12.74
CA ASN A 91 9.56 12.45 -13.82
C ASN A 91 10.42 11.50 -14.67
N ILE A 92 11.08 10.52 -14.04
CA ILE A 92 11.83 9.48 -14.76
C ILE A 92 10.88 8.64 -15.64
N LEU A 93 9.72 8.24 -15.12
CA LEU A 93 8.71 7.51 -15.90
C LEU A 93 8.17 8.34 -17.09
N ILE A 94 7.93 9.65 -16.90
CA ILE A 94 7.51 10.55 -17.98
C ILE A 94 8.56 10.62 -19.08
N ARG A 95 9.84 10.83 -18.73
CA ARG A 95 10.96 10.92 -19.68
C ARG A 95 11.13 9.66 -20.49
N ASN A 96 10.79 8.52 -19.93
CA ASN A 96 10.90 7.21 -20.57
C ASN A 96 9.58 6.75 -21.23
N ASN A 97 8.56 7.62 -21.36
CA ASN A 97 7.24 7.33 -21.94
C ASN A 97 6.51 6.15 -21.25
N LEU A 98 6.64 6.03 -19.94
CA LEU A 98 6.07 4.95 -19.12
C LEU A 98 5.04 5.45 -18.11
N VAL A 99 4.64 6.72 -18.19
CA VAL A 99 3.68 7.34 -17.25
C VAL A 99 2.32 6.62 -17.24
N ASN A 100 1.90 6.07 -18.36
CA ASN A 100 0.65 5.29 -18.47
C ASN A 100 0.72 3.92 -17.79
N ARG A 101 1.88 3.55 -17.24
CA ARG A 101 2.10 2.36 -16.41
C ARG A 101 2.40 2.72 -14.97
N CYS A 102 2.28 3.99 -14.61
CA CYS A 102 2.53 4.51 -13.26
C CYS A 102 1.26 4.43 -12.42
N ILE A 103 1.38 3.85 -11.24
CA ILE A 103 0.46 4.02 -10.12
C ILE A 103 1.13 5.00 -9.17
N PHE A 104 0.57 6.21 -9.05
CA PHE A 104 1.12 7.26 -8.21
C PHE A 104 0.37 7.37 -6.89
N ASP A 105 1.07 7.08 -5.80
CA ASP A 105 0.57 7.22 -4.43
C ASP A 105 1.41 8.22 -3.63
N PRO A 106 1.10 9.52 -3.68
CA PRO A 106 1.84 10.53 -2.92
C PRO A 106 1.45 10.54 -1.43
N GLN A 107 0.82 9.51 -0.93
CA GLN A 107 0.39 9.30 0.44
C GLN A 107 -0.63 10.36 0.93
N THR A 108 -0.18 11.48 1.50
CA THR A 108 -1.07 12.49 2.10
C THR A 108 -1.38 13.68 1.20
N LEU A 109 -0.83 13.77 -0.02
CA LEU A 109 -0.90 14.99 -0.83
C LEU A 109 -2.23 15.19 -1.55
N ILE A 110 -2.86 14.13 -2.06
CA ILE A 110 -4.09 14.25 -2.86
C ILE A 110 -5.30 14.17 -1.94
N CYS A 111 -5.82 15.32 -1.51
CA CYS A 111 -6.93 15.41 -0.55
C CYS A 111 -8.25 15.93 -1.17
N ASN A 112 -8.24 16.40 -2.41
CA ASN A 112 -9.41 16.95 -3.08
C ASN A 112 -9.41 16.62 -4.57
N TYR A 113 -10.56 16.83 -5.22
CA TYR A 113 -10.73 16.46 -6.62
C TYR A 113 -9.89 17.29 -7.60
N LEU A 114 -9.57 18.56 -7.27
CA LEU A 114 -8.75 19.40 -8.14
C LEU A 114 -7.30 18.93 -8.21
N ASP A 115 -6.72 18.55 -7.06
CA ASP A 115 -5.40 17.92 -7.04
C ASP A 115 -5.40 16.61 -7.84
N ALA A 116 -6.41 15.76 -7.60
CA ALA A 116 -6.57 14.51 -8.30
C ALA A 116 -6.71 14.68 -9.83
N GLU A 117 -7.44 15.69 -10.29
CA GLU A 117 -7.62 16.03 -11.71
C GLU A 117 -6.29 16.40 -12.37
N ILE A 118 -5.45 17.21 -11.69
CA ILE A 118 -4.11 17.57 -12.18
C ILE A 118 -3.27 16.33 -12.40
N TYR A 119 -3.17 15.47 -11.39
CA TYR A 119 -2.36 14.24 -11.49
C TYR A 119 -2.91 13.26 -12.52
N GLN A 120 -4.24 13.12 -12.62
CA GLN A 120 -4.85 12.28 -13.64
C GLN A 120 -4.58 12.81 -15.06
N SER A 121 -4.53 14.12 -15.26
CA SER A 121 -4.20 14.74 -16.56
C SER A 121 -2.77 14.42 -17.04
N MET A 122 -1.88 14.00 -16.14
CA MET A 122 -0.52 13.54 -16.48
C MET A 122 -0.50 12.15 -17.16
N GLY A 123 -1.63 11.44 -17.19
CA GLY A 123 -1.76 10.17 -17.90
C GLY A 123 -1.36 8.94 -17.09
N PHE A 124 -1.41 8.99 -15.75
CA PHE A 124 -1.16 7.83 -14.88
C PHE A 124 -2.16 6.70 -15.15
N ASP A 125 -1.71 5.45 -14.93
CA ASP A 125 -2.59 4.29 -14.93
C ASP A 125 -3.61 4.35 -13.78
N ALA A 126 -3.15 4.76 -12.60
CA ALA A 126 -3.99 5.07 -11.45
C ALA A 126 -3.28 6.03 -10.49
N ILE A 127 -4.07 6.69 -9.64
CA ILE A 127 -3.57 7.52 -8.53
C ILE A 127 -4.19 7.06 -7.21
N SER A 128 -3.55 7.40 -6.10
CA SER A 128 -4.10 7.19 -4.76
C SER A 128 -4.46 8.51 -4.10
N MET A 129 -5.63 8.60 -3.50
CA MET A 129 -6.00 9.72 -2.65
C MET A 129 -5.51 9.48 -1.22
N SER A 130 -5.36 10.57 -0.47
CA SER A 130 -4.95 10.50 0.94
C SER A 130 -5.86 9.58 1.75
N LEU A 131 -5.23 8.79 2.60
CA LEU A 131 -5.93 7.93 3.56
C LEU A 131 -6.34 8.68 4.84
N GLU A 132 -6.03 9.98 4.92
CA GLU A 132 -6.37 10.86 6.04
C GLU A 132 -7.64 11.70 5.79
N ILE A 133 -8.30 11.55 4.63
CA ILE A 133 -9.60 12.17 4.32
C ILE A 133 -10.74 11.18 4.52
N THR A 134 -11.97 11.69 4.68
CA THR A 134 -13.13 10.83 4.84
C THR A 134 -13.49 10.09 3.55
N ILE A 135 -14.15 8.95 3.68
CA ILE A 135 -14.62 8.21 2.51
C ILE A 135 -15.62 9.04 1.67
N ASN A 136 -16.37 9.92 2.31
CA ASN A 136 -17.28 10.82 1.61
C ASN A 136 -16.53 11.80 0.70
N ASP A 137 -15.37 12.27 1.10
CA ASP A 137 -14.55 13.17 0.27
C ASP A 137 -13.89 12.40 -0.88
N VAL A 138 -13.48 11.16 -0.66
CA VAL A 138 -13.01 10.26 -1.73
C VAL A 138 -14.12 10.03 -2.76
N VAL A 139 -15.32 9.65 -2.31
CA VAL A 139 -16.48 9.40 -3.20
C VAL A 139 -16.83 10.65 -4.02
N LYS A 140 -16.93 11.84 -3.37
CA LYS A 140 -17.17 13.10 -4.07
C LYS A 140 -16.11 13.41 -5.13
N SER A 141 -14.85 13.07 -4.86
CA SER A 141 -13.76 13.29 -5.81
C SER A 141 -13.87 12.36 -7.02
N ILE A 142 -14.21 11.08 -6.79
CA ILE A 142 -14.45 10.09 -7.85
C ILE A 142 -15.62 10.56 -8.75
N GLU A 143 -16.74 11.01 -8.17
CA GLU A 143 -17.92 11.46 -8.89
C GLU A 143 -17.64 12.67 -9.79
N LYS A 144 -16.76 13.58 -9.34
CA LYS A 144 -16.43 14.81 -10.08
C LYS A 144 -15.44 14.59 -11.23
N THR A 145 -14.52 13.65 -11.09
CA THR A 145 -13.34 13.55 -11.97
C THR A 145 -13.19 12.21 -12.68
N HIS A 146 -14.04 11.22 -12.38
CA HIS A 146 -13.95 9.87 -12.95
C HIS A 146 -12.55 9.23 -12.78
N LEU A 147 -11.98 9.39 -11.59
CA LEU A 147 -10.62 8.95 -11.28
C LEU A 147 -10.41 7.44 -11.44
N SER A 148 -9.25 7.07 -11.99
CA SER A 148 -8.71 5.71 -11.87
C SER A 148 -7.99 5.60 -10.53
N LEU A 149 -8.66 5.07 -9.49
CA LEU A 149 -8.08 4.97 -8.15
C LEU A 149 -7.45 3.61 -7.88
N PHE A 150 -6.23 3.67 -7.30
CA PHE A 150 -5.59 2.63 -6.54
C PHE A 150 -5.76 2.97 -5.06
N TYR A 151 -6.38 2.11 -4.25
CA TYR A 151 -6.67 2.46 -2.86
C TYR A 151 -6.49 1.28 -1.92
N GLN A 152 -5.80 1.52 -0.79
CA GLN A 152 -5.63 0.49 0.22
C GLN A 152 -6.96 0.26 0.95
N VAL A 153 -7.49 -0.96 0.82
CA VAL A 153 -8.78 -1.36 1.42
C VAL A 153 -8.63 -2.34 2.57
N PHE A 154 -7.43 -2.93 2.75
CA PHE A 154 -7.13 -3.82 3.86
C PHE A 154 -5.66 -3.76 4.28
N GLY A 155 -5.40 -4.01 5.59
CA GLY A 155 -4.08 -4.19 6.18
C GLY A 155 -3.55 -2.99 6.97
N HIS A 156 -2.35 -3.13 7.51
CA HIS A 156 -1.71 -2.05 8.27
C HIS A 156 -1.35 -0.87 7.37
N ARG A 157 -1.76 0.33 7.76
CA ARG A 157 -1.40 1.58 7.07
C ARG A 157 -0.11 2.16 7.59
N LEU A 158 0.71 2.70 6.70
CA LEU A 158 1.83 3.55 7.07
C LEU A 158 1.28 4.84 7.71
N MET A 159 1.74 5.14 8.93
CA MET A 159 1.33 6.32 9.69
C MET A 159 2.42 7.38 9.73
N PHE A 160 3.68 6.95 9.75
CA PHE A 160 4.83 7.84 9.87
C PHE A 160 6.03 7.27 9.11
N HIS A 161 6.76 8.15 8.43
CA HIS A 161 8.02 7.84 7.77
C HIS A 161 9.05 8.93 8.06
N SER A 162 10.26 8.51 8.40
CA SER A 162 11.43 9.38 8.50
C SER A 162 12.62 8.73 7.80
N LYS A 163 13.35 9.50 6.99
CA LYS A 163 14.64 9.04 6.41
C LYS A 163 15.75 8.84 7.45
N ARG A 164 15.53 9.23 8.70
CA ARG A 164 16.47 9.01 9.81
C ARG A 164 16.26 7.63 10.40
N LYS A 165 17.37 7.00 10.81
CA LYS A 165 17.37 5.74 11.56
C LYS A 165 17.09 6.02 13.04
N LEU A 166 15.84 6.29 13.37
CA LEU A 166 15.45 6.79 14.71
C LEU A 166 15.68 5.75 15.79
N VAL A 167 15.50 4.45 15.51
CA VAL A 167 15.74 3.36 16.46
C VAL A 167 17.25 3.26 16.75
N SER A 168 18.08 3.27 15.71
CA SER A 168 19.54 3.24 15.87
C SER A 168 20.07 4.47 16.63
N LEU A 169 19.50 5.65 16.37
CA LEU A 169 19.85 6.87 17.10
C LEU A 169 19.42 6.79 18.57
N TYR A 170 18.25 6.23 18.86
CA TYR A 170 17.78 6.02 20.22
C TYR A 170 18.64 5.01 20.97
N GLU A 171 18.98 3.88 20.35
CA GLU A 171 19.92 2.88 20.93
C GLU A 171 21.26 3.52 21.30
N GLN A 172 21.82 4.30 20.40
CA GLN A 172 23.09 4.99 20.66
C GLN A 172 23.01 5.95 21.84
N LYS A 173 21.91 6.73 21.93
CA LYS A 173 21.69 7.71 23.00
C LYS A 173 21.51 7.03 24.36
N GLU A 174 20.72 5.96 24.42
CA GLU A 174 20.32 5.30 25.67
C GLU A 174 21.22 4.08 26.00
N SER A 175 22.25 3.79 25.17
CA SER A 175 23.13 2.62 25.29
C SER A 175 22.37 1.30 25.37
N LEU A 176 21.33 1.16 24.57
CA LEU A 176 20.48 -0.04 24.49
C LEU A 176 20.90 -0.93 23.31
N ASN A 177 20.41 -2.16 23.30
CA ASN A 177 20.47 -3.08 22.17
C ASN A 177 19.07 -3.62 21.86
N ILE A 178 18.44 -3.05 20.84
CA ILE A 178 17.06 -3.37 20.46
C ILE A 178 17.09 -4.45 19.38
N LYS A 179 16.38 -5.57 19.64
CA LYS A 179 16.21 -6.61 18.63
C LYS A 179 15.33 -6.08 17.47
N ARG A 180 15.82 -6.24 16.25
CA ARG A 180 15.13 -5.74 15.03
C ARG A 180 13.91 -6.57 14.61
N ASN A 181 13.79 -7.79 15.13
CA ASN A 181 12.66 -8.65 14.80
C ASN A 181 11.42 -8.24 15.62
N SER A 182 10.33 -7.90 14.95
CA SER A 182 9.05 -7.57 15.56
C SER A 182 9.13 -6.37 16.53
N MET A 183 9.63 -5.23 16.05
CA MET A 183 9.65 -4.00 16.82
C MET A 183 8.27 -3.34 16.85
N TYR A 184 7.93 -2.78 18.02
CA TYR A 184 6.71 -2.00 18.21
C TYR A 184 7.02 -0.73 18.99
N LEU A 185 6.36 0.37 18.60
CA LEU A 185 6.22 1.53 19.45
C LEU A 185 4.98 1.34 20.32
N ILE A 186 5.09 1.60 21.61
CA ILE A 186 3.97 1.53 22.57
C ILE A 186 3.80 2.91 23.16
N GLU A 187 2.60 3.46 23.11
CA GLU A 187 2.26 4.72 23.76
C GLU A 187 2.00 4.47 25.25
N GLU A 188 2.56 5.30 26.13
CA GLU A 188 2.47 5.11 27.60
C GLU A 188 1.03 5.06 28.12
N LYS A 189 0.13 5.84 27.50
CA LYS A 189 -1.29 5.96 27.92
C LYS A 189 -2.22 4.98 27.21
N ARG A 190 -1.75 4.30 26.20
CA ARG A 190 -2.50 3.33 25.39
C ARG A 190 -1.69 2.06 25.25
N ASN A 191 -2.34 0.91 25.30
CA ASN A 191 -1.67 -0.38 25.09
C ASN A 191 -1.50 -0.75 23.61
N ASP A 192 -1.72 0.21 22.72
CA ASP A 192 -1.60 0.00 21.27
C ASP A 192 -0.15 -0.28 20.87
N LYS A 193 0.03 -1.33 20.09
CA LYS A 193 1.33 -1.73 19.56
C LYS A 193 1.44 -1.32 18.10
N TYR A 194 2.17 -0.25 17.82
CA TYR A 194 2.39 0.26 16.48
C TYR A 194 3.58 -0.47 15.85
N PRO A 195 3.40 -1.29 14.80
CA PRO A 195 4.52 -1.94 14.13
C PRO A 195 5.54 -0.92 13.66
N LEU A 196 6.82 -1.19 13.95
CA LEU A 196 7.95 -0.30 13.67
C LEU A 196 8.98 -1.05 12.84
N VAL A 197 9.42 -0.44 11.76
CA VAL A 197 10.47 -0.98 10.89
C VAL A 197 11.55 0.08 10.70
N GLU A 198 12.80 -0.31 10.86
CA GLU A 198 13.95 0.51 10.46
C GLU A 198 14.78 -0.24 9.42
N THR A 199 15.00 0.41 8.29
CA THR A 199 15.82 -0.09 7.18
C THR A 199 16.94 0.90 6.85
N LYS A 200 17.69 0.62 5.79
CA LYS A 200 18.65 1.60 5.24
C LYS A 200 17.98 2.88 4.73
N LEU A 201 16.71 2.82 4.37
CA LEU A 201 15.92 3.94 3.84
C LEU A 201 15.31 4.82 4.94
N GLY A 202 15.33 4.39 6.20
CA GLY A 202 14.80 5.15 7.33
C GLY A 202 13.93 4.33 8.27
N THR A 203 13.08 5.04 9.03
CA THR A 203 12.19 4.48 10.04
C THR A 203 10.74 4.66 9.61
N TYR A 204 9.95 3.60 9.75
CA TYR A 204 8.55 3.52 9.34
C TYR A 204 7.71 3.03 10.52
N ILE A 205 6.60 3.70 10.81
CA ILE A 205 5.65 3.33 11.86
C ILE A 205 4.28 3.11 11.21
N TYR A 206 3.66 1.99 11.52
CA TYR A 206 2.36 1.60 10.97
C TYR A 206 1.27 1.68 12.04
N ARG A 207 0.00 1.83 11.63
CA ARG A 207 -1.15 1.77 12.53
C ARG A 207 -1.17 0.46 13.31
N SER A 208 -1.64 0.50 14.55
CA SER A 208 -1.72 -0.66 15.45
C SER A 208 -2.78 -1.70 15.04
N TYR A 209 -3.66 -1.33 14.12
CA TYR A 209 -4.77 -2.14 13.63
C TYR A 209 -4.67 -2.38 12.12
N GLN A 210 -5.37 -3.42 11.64
CA GLN A 210 -5.60 -3.62 10.22
C GLN A 210 -6.83 -2.81 9.80
N LEU A 211 -6.65 -1.90 8.84
CA LEU A 211 -7.78 -1.27 8.18
C LEU A 211 -8.62 -2.32 7.47
N SER A 212 -9.95 -2.18 7.50
CA SER A 212 -10.84 -2.84 6.54
C SER A 212 -11.89 -1.85 6.06
N LEU A 213 -11.97 -1.67 4.75
CA LEU A 213 -12.97 -0.84 4.08
C LEU A 213 -14.08 -1.66 3.42
N ILE A 214 -14.24 -2.92 3.79
CA ILE A 214 -15.23 -3.81 3.16
C ILE A 214 -16.64 -3.24 3.25
N ASN A 215 -17.00 -2.56 4.34
CA ASN A 215 -18.31 -1.94 4.58
C ASN A 215 -18.63 -0.77 3.63
N VAL A 216 -17.62 -0.17 3.02
CA VAL A 216 -17.79 0.99 2.12
C VAL A 216 -17.31 0.69 0.69
N LEU A 217 -16.85 -0.51 0.44
CA LEU A 217 -16.20 -0.89 -0.82
C LEU A 217 -17.12 -0.66 -2.03
N ASP A 218 -18.42 -0.90 -1.90
CA ASP A 218 -19.40 -0.66 -2.95
C ASP A 218 -19.61 0.82 -3.31
N ARG A 219 -19.25 1.72 -2.40
CA ARG A 219 -19.30 3.18 -2.64
C ARG A 219 -18.09 3.67 -3.41
N LEU A 220 -17.02 2.86 -3.45
CA LEU A 220 -15.75 3.19 -4.07
C LEU A 220 -15.68 2.58 -5.47
N ASN A 221 -15.69 3.41 -6.48
CA ASN A 221 -15.46 2.97 -7.85
C ASN A 221 -13.95 2.84 -8.12
N LEU A 222 -13.30 1.87 -7.46
CA LEU A 222 -11.85 1.66 -7.56
C LEU A 222 -11.50 0.92 -8.85
N LYS A 223 -10.40 1.35 -9.49
CA LYS A 223 -9.72 0.52 -10.49
C LYS A 223 -9.00 -0.64 -9.81
N TYR A 224 -8.28 -0.35 -8.72
CA TYR A 224 -7.52 -1.30 -7.94
C TYR A 224 -7.87 -1.22 -6.44
N ALA A 225 -8.29 -2.32 -5.86
CA ALA A 225 -8.45 -2.51 -4.43
C ALA A 225 -7.20 -3.21 -3.88
N TYR A 226 -6.37 -2.49 -3.14
CA TYR A 226 -5.08 -2.98 -2.64
C TYR A 226 -5.23 -3.55 -1.22
N LEU A 227 -4.79 -4.80 -1.04
CA LEU A 227 -4.75 -5.49 0.24
C LEU A 227 -3.29 -5.71 0.65
N GLU A 228 -2.90 -5.20 1.82
CA GLU A 228 -1.54 -5.31 2.37
C GLU A 228 -1.43 -6.47 3.35
N SER A 229 -0.47 -7.38 3.14
CA SER A 229 -0.22 -8.53 4.02
C SER A 229 0.81 -8.30 5.11
N ARG A 230 1.51 -7.15 5.10
CA ARG A 230 2.59 -6.88 6.06
C ARG A 230 2.11 -7.00 7.50
N PHE A 231 2.88 -7.66 8.36
CA PHE A 231 2.61 -7.93 9.77
C PHE A 231 1.41 -8.85 10.05
N ILE A 232 0.92 -9.54 9.04
CA ILE A 232 -0.17 -10.50 9.14
C ILE A 232 0.40 -11.88 8.77
N ASP A 233 -0.07 -12.93 9.44
CA ASP A 233 0.20 -14.29 9.01
C ASP A 233 -0.29 -14.47 7.57
N TYR A 234 0.56 -15.08 6.72
CA TYR A 234 0.24 -15.08 5.29
C TYR A 234 -0.92 -16.00 4.91
N ASP A 235 -1.12 -17.10 5.63
CA ASP A 235 -2.25 -17.98 5.37
C ASP A 235 -3.57 -17.31 5.81
N MET A 236 -3.55 -16.56 6.92
CA MET A 236 -4.68 -15.71 7.33
C MET A 236 -4.95 -14.60 6.30
N TYR A 237 -3.91 -13.99 5.74
CA TYR A 237 -4.06 -13.00 4.67
C TYR A 237 -4.71 -13.60 3.41
N LEU A 238 -4.39 -14.84 3.04
CA LEU A 238 -5.05 -15.54 1.92
C LEU A 238 -6.54 -15.73 2.18
N GLU A 239 -6.95 -16.03 3.43
CA GLU A 239 -8.37 -16.09 3.79
C GLU A 239 -9.06 -14.72 3.60
N VAL A 240 -8.40 -13.62 4.00
CA VAL A 240 -8.92 -12.27 3.74
C VAL A 240 -9.07 -12.01 2.24
N LEU A 241 -8.07 -12.37 1.43
CA LEU A 241 -8.16 -12.24 -0.04
C LEU A 241 -9.35 -13.01 -0.61
N CYS A 242 -9.59 -14.23 -0.15
CA CYS A 242 -10.74 -15.03 -0.55
C CYS A 242 -12.06 -14.33 -0.20
N ILE A 243 -12.19 -13.80 1.03
CA ILE A 243 -13.41 -13.09 1.49
C ILE A 243 -13.66 -11.85 0.62
N TYR A 244 -12.64 -11.04 0.36
CA TYR A 244 -12.77 -9.86 -0.51
C TYR A 244 -13.13 -10.24 -1.95
N ASN A 245 -12.53 -11.30 -2.50
CA ASN A 245 -12.88 -11.82 -3.83
C ASN A 245 -14.32 -12.29 -3.91
N GLU A 246 -14.77 -13.10 -2.95
CA GLU A 246 -16.14 -13.59 -2.89
C GLU A 246 -17.14 -12.42 -2.81
N TYR A 247 -16.84 -11.41 -1.99
CA TYR A 247 -17.69 -10.23 -1.85
C TYR A 247 -17.73 -9.37 -3.14
N ILE A 248 -16.58 -9.07 -3.74
CA ILE A 248 -16.50 -8.27 -4.97
C ILE A 248 -17.21 -8.98 -6.13
N ASN A 249 -17.11 -10.31 -6.21
CA ASN A 249 -17.78 -11.13 -7.21
C ASN A 249 -19.25 -11.44 -6.89
N ARG A 250 -19.80 -10.88 -5.78
CA ARG A 250 -21.20 -11.07 -5.35
C ARG A 250 -21.54 -12.53 -5.00
N ASN A 251 -20.57 -13.34 -4.63
CA ASN A 251 -20.76 -14.72 -4.19
C ASN A 251 -21.22 -14.80 -2.73
N ILE A 252 -20.93 -13.77 -1.94
CA ILE A 252 -21.37 -13.60 -0.55
C ILE A 252 -21.92 -12.20 -0.32
N THR A 253 -22.79 -12.07 0.67
CA THR A 253 -23.32 -10.78 1.16
C THR A 253 -22.29 -10.05 2.03
N LEU A 254 -22.52 -8.75 2.31
CA LEU A 254 -21.69 -7.97 3.23
C LEU A 254 -21.71 -8.56 4.66
N ASP A 255 -22.87 -9.02 5.13
CA ASP A 255 -23.00 -9.61 6.46
C ASP A 255 -22.23 -10.94 6.58
N GLU A 256 -22.25 -11.76 5.54
CA GLU A 256 -21.44 -12.98 5.47
C GLU A 256 -19.94 -12.67 5.43
N ALA A 257 -19.52 -11.66 4.65
CA ALA A 257 -18.13 -11.23 4.60
C ALA A 257 -17.64 -10.71 5.96
N ASN A 258 -18.41 -9.87 6.64
CA ASN A 258 -18.11 -9.40 7.98
C ASN A 258 -18.07 -10.54 9.01
N SER A 259 -19.00 -11.49 8.91
CA SER A 259 -19.02 -12.68 9.77
C SER A 259 -17.74 -13.52 9.59
N LYS A 260 -17.33 -13.77 8.33
CA LYS A 260 -16.08 -14.48 8.03
C LYS A 260 -14.84 -13.73 8.55
N LEU A 261 -14.73 -12.40 8.34
CA LEU A 261 -13.63 -11.58 8.83
C LEU A 261 -13.54 -11.58 10.37
N SER A 262 -14.68 -11.58 11.08
CA SER A 262 -14.72 -11.59 12.54
C SER A 262 -14.20 -12.89 13.17
N LEU A 263 -14.17 -13.99 12.41
CA LEU A 263 -13.61 -15.27 12.86
C LEU A 263 -12.08 -15.29 12.79
N LEU A 264 -11.48 -14.37 12.04
CA LEU A 264 -10.03 -14.25 11.94
C LEU A 264 -9.50 -13.48 13.18
N ALA A 265 -8.36 -13.90 13.71
CA ALA A 265 -7.72 -13.25 14.87
C ALA A 265 -7.03 -11.94 14.47
N LEU A 266 -7.79 -10.99 13.89
CA LEU A 266 -7.32 -9.70 13.38
C LEU A 266 -7.91 -8.56 14.23
N ASN A 267 -7.10 -7.52 14.48
CA ASN A 267 -7.57 -6.26 15.07
C ASN A 267 -8.02 -5.32 13.95
N ILE A 268 -9.26 -5.45 13.50
CA ILE A 268 -9.80 -4.71 12.36
C ILE A 268 -10.49 -3.43 12.82
N GLU A 269 -10.13 -2.31 12.18
CA GLU A 269 -10.78 -0.99 12.37
C GLU A 269 -11.03 -0.31 11.01
N GLU A 270 -11.96 0.64 10.99
CA GLU A 270 -12.29 1.43 9.79
C GLU A 270 -11.44 2.72 9.67
N GLY A 271 -10.59 3.02 10.65
CA GLY A 271 -9.72 4.18 10.65
C GLY A 271 -10.49 5.51 10.63
N PHE A 272 -10.10 6.43 9.73
CA PHE A 272 -10.72 7.74 9.55
C PHE A 272 -11.89 7.75 8.57
N THR A 273 -12.39 6.60 8.16
CA THR A 273 -13.44 6.45 7.13
C THR A 273 -14.63 7.37 7.32
N TYR A 274 -15.06 7.60 8.58
CA TYR A 274 -16.23 8.42 8.92
C TYR A 274 -15.89 9.63 9.80
N LYS A 275 -14.63 9.79 10.21
CA LYS A 275 -14.24 10.85 11.13
C LYS A 275 -13.72 12.05 10.36
N ASP A 276 -14.23 13.23 10.67
CA ASP A 276 -13.67 14.47 10.15
C ASP A 276 -12.20 14.62 10.60
N SER A 277 -11.35 15.13 9.72
CA SER A 277 -9.92 15.31 9.98
C SER A 277 -9.61 16.45 10.97
N VAL A 278 -10.62 17.25 11.36
CA VAL A 278 -10.50 18.39 12.27
C VAL A 278 -11.14 18.04 13.62
N TYR A 279 -10.32 17.95 14.67
CA TYR A 279 -10.82 17.83 16.04
C TYR A 279 -11.32 19.17 16.55
N GLN A 280 -12.52 19.20 17.10
CA GLN A 280 -13.01 20.32 17.90
C GLN A 280 -12.57 20.12 19.35
N LYS A 281 -12.10 21.20 20.00
CA LYS A 281 -11.58 21.15 21.39
C LYS A 281 -12.59 20.65 22.43
N GLU A 282 -13.85 20.60 22.08
CA GLU A 282 -14.97 20.21 22.97
C GLU A 282 -15.19 18.67 23.00
N GLU A 283 -14.41 17.89 22.23
CA GLU A 283 -14.52 16.44 22.15
C GLU A 283 -13.49 15.67 23.02
N PHE A 284 -12.77 16.40 23.93
CA PHE A 284 -11.78 15.82 24.84
C PHE A 284 -12.17 15.95 26.31
#